data_30b17e17d1c124cf768ba06a1fb25752
#
_entry.id   30b17e17d1c124cf768ba06a1fb25752
#
_cell.length_a   1.000
_cell.length_b   1.000
_cell.length_c   1.000
_cell.angle_alpha   90.00
_cell.angle_beta   90.00
_cell.angle_gamma   90.00
#
_symmetry.space_group_name_H-M   'P 1'
#
loop_
_entity.id
_entity.type
_entity.pdbx_description
1 polymer ?
#
loop_
_entity_poly.entity_id
_entity_poly.type
_entity_poly.pdbx_seq_one_letter_code
_entity_poly.pdbx_strand_id
1 'polypeptide(L)'
;MSTLASSGTPRDAKAWLVTPALAFIVALFVYPFAYGLVLSFEPMNGGGALANYTQFFTDAAMWPTVLVTLKLAVPATLINVGVAVPVAFALRRHSPYQKFATTLLVIPVTLGTVLVADGMLTYFGPNGWFPQALHGLRLYTDEVRLTHNYWGVLLSLIVSGFPFAFLLMLSYISGIDPTLARAAATLGANPWQQFRRIYLPLLVPGLTMAACLSFVQAFSVFPSAVLLGAPAGPTRVISIAAAEAAFENYDYSLASAIAIVMGFVQLLVVASMLGARRFFYSGPVTGGKG
;
A
#
# COMPACT_ATOMS: atom_id res chain seq x y z
N MET A 1 1.40 -35.60 56.03
CA MET A 1 2.42 -35.34 54.97
C MET A 1 1.72 -35.46 53.64
N SER A 2 1.25 -34.34 53.13
CA SER A 2 0.59 -34.23 51.82
C SER A 2 1.53 -33.52 50.87
N THR A 3 2.09 -34.27 49.91
CA THR A 3 2.93 -33.78 48.82
C THR A 3 2.06 -32.98 47.83
N LEU A 4 2.25 -31.69 47.81
CA LEU A 4 1.71 -30.82 46.75
C LEU A 4 2.45 -31.13 45.45
N ALA A 5 1.79 -31.83 44.55
CA ALA A 5 2.23 -31.96 43.16
C ALA A 5 2.08 -30.59 42.49
N SER A 6 3.20 -29.95 42.12
CA SER A 6 3.24 -28.78 41.28
C SER A 6 2.75 -29.14 39.89
N SER A 7 1.54 -28.74 39.57
CA SER A 7 0.99 -28.81 38.20
C SER A 7 1.75 -27.83 37.32
N GLY A 8 2.79 -28.30 36.62
CA GLY A 8 3.45 -27.58 35.54
C GLY A 8 2.40 -27.22 34.49
N THR A 9 2.21 -25.93 34.28
CA THR A 9 1.22 -25.36 33.34
C THR A 9 1.57 -25.79 31.92
N PRO A 10 0.59 -26.07 31.04
CA PRO A 10 0.80 -26.54 29.66
C PRO A 10 1.26 -25.41 28.71
N ARG A 11 2.10 -24.49 29.20
CA ARG A 11 2.67 -23.40 28.39
C ARG A 11 3.71 -23.92 27.39
N ASP A 12 4.46 -24.93 27.75
CA ASP A 12 5.57 -25.43 26.93
C ASP A 12 5.11 -26.17 25.67
N ALA A 13 4.01 -26.94 25.76
CA ALA A 13 3.47 -27.64 24.59
C ALA A 13 2.96 -26.68 23.48
N LYS A 14 2.41 -25.52 23.87
CA LYS A 14 1.96 -24.50 22.89
C LYS A 14 3.13 -23.77 22.22
N ALA A 15 4.23 -23.58 22.92
CA ALA A 15 5.44 -22.98 22.36
C ALA A 15 6.04 -23.86 21.25
N TRP A 16 6.04 -25.18 21.41
CA TRP A 16 6.51 -26.14 20.40
C TRP A 16 5.68 -26.10 19.11
N LEU A 17 4.38 -25.83 19.20
CA LEU A 17 3.51 -25.69 18.02
C LEU A 17 3.81 -24.43 17.20
N VAL A 18 4.36 -23.38 17.84
CA VAL A 18 4.73 -22.12 17.17
C VAL A 18 6.13 -22.21 16.55
N THR A 19 7.00 -23.09 17.06
CA THR A 19 8.39 -23.24 16.60
C THR A 19 8.54 -23.50 15.10
N PRO A 20 7.76 -24.39 14.45
CA PRO A 20 7.88 -24.61 13.01
C PRO A 20 7.52 -23.36 12.20
N ALA A 21 6.48 -22.63 12.63
CA ALA A 21 6.09 -21.39 11.96
C ALA A 21 7.15 -20.29 12.11
N LEU A 22 7.74 -20.16 13.30
CA LEU A 22 8.85 -19.22 13.53
C LEU A 22 10.09 -19.60 12.71
N ALA A 23 10.45 -20.89 12.68
CA ALA A 23 11.57 -21.38 11.87
C ALA A 23 11.36 -21.08 10.39
N PHE A 24 10.15 -21.29 9.88
CA PHE A 24 9.77 -20.96 8.50
C PHE A 24 9.91 -19.46 8.22
N ILE A 25 9.39 -18.60 9.10
CA ILE A 25 9.51 -17.15 8.96
C ILE A 25 10.98 -16.70 8.98
N VAL A 26 11.77 -17.22 9.91
CA VAL A 26 13.20 -16.87 10.00
C VAL A 26 13.94 -17.33 8.74
N ALA A 27 13.72 -18.56 8.29
CA ALA A 27 14.44 -19.12 7.14
C ALA A 27 14.06 -18.43 5.82
N LEU A 28 12.79 -18.06 5.62
CA LEU A 28 12.32 -17.53 4.33
C LEU A 28 12.21 -16.00 4.27
N PHE A 29 12.17 -15.32 5.40
CA PHE A 29 12.06 -13.86 5.42
C PHE A 29 13.26 -13.18 6.09
N VAL A 30 13.62 -13.60 7.32
CA VAL A 30 14.70 -12.92 8.06
C VAL A 30 16.05 -13.21 7.44
N TYR A 31 16.33 -14.46 7.07
CA TYR A 31 17.62 -14.84 6.50
C TYR A 31 17.89 -14.16 5.14
N PRO A 32 16.98 -14.19 4.12
CA PRO A 32 17.19 -13.49 2.86
C PRO A 32 17.32 -11.97 3.03
N PHE A 33 16.54 -11.38 3.95
CA PHE A 33 16.65 -9.95 4.25
C PHE A 33 18.02 -9.61 4.87
N ALA A 34 18.47 -10.40 5.86
CA ALA A 34 19.77 -10.21 6.48
C ALA A 34 20.92 -10.41 5.47
N TYR A 35 20.81 -11.42 4.60
CA TYR A 35 21.76 -11.65 3.52
C TYR A 35 21.84 -10.45 2.55
N GLY A 36 20.69 -9.95 2.09
CA GLY A 36 20.63 -8.76 1.25
C GLY A 36 21.19 -7.52 1.94
N LEU A 37 20.94 -7.38 3.26
CA LEU A 37 21.53 -6.30 4.05
C LEU A 37 23.06 -6.38 4.10
N VAL A 38 23.65 -7.55 4.35
CA VAL A 38 25.09 -7.76 4.33
C VAL A 38 25.64 -7.47 2.94
N LEU A 39 25.02 -8.04 1.91
CA LEU A 39 25.45 -7.85 0.52
C LEU A 39 25.46 -6.38 0.09
N SER A 40 24.55 -5.55 0.62
CA SER A 40 24.51 -4.12 0.30
C SER A 40 25.77 -3.35 0.74
N PHE A 41 26.56 -3.90 1.67
CA PHE A 41 27.83 -3.33 2.15
C PHE A 41 29.06 -3.95 1.46
N GLU A 42 28.87 -4.86 0.49
CA GLU A 42 29.95 -5.52 -0.26
C GLU A 42 29.92 -5.05 -1.72
N PRO A 43 30.47 -3.86 -2.06
CA PRO A 43 30.39 -3.31 -3.42
C PRO A 43 31.16 -4.20 -4.42
N MET A 44 30.53 -4.49 -5.55
CA MET A 44 31.11 -5.33 -6.61
C MET A 44 32.37 -4.73 -7.25
N ASN A 45 32.41 -3.41 -7.37
CA ASN A 45 33.51 -2.68 -8.02
C ASN A 45 34.61 -2.23 -7.05
N GLY A 46 34.63 -2.76 -5.84
CA GLY A 46 35.56 -2.32 -4.78
C GLY A 46 35.15 -0.98 -4.17
N GLY A 47 35.90 -0.53 -3.19
CA GLY A 47 35.58 0.68 -2.43
C GLY A 47 35.26 0.35 -0.97
N GLY A 48 34.84 1.35 -0.23
CA GLY A 48 34.42 1.16 1.17
C GLY A 48 33.04 0.54 1.30
N ALA A 49 32.69 0.05 2.50
CA ALA A 49 31.40 -0.59 2.79
C ALA A 49 30.17 0.26 2.42
N LEU A 50 30.30 1.57 2.30
CA LEU A 50 29.23 2.49 1.93
C LEU A 50 29.26 2.88 0.44
N ALA A 51 30.11 2.27 -0.39
CA ALA A 51 30.29 2.68 -1.78
C ALA A 51 28.97 2.59 -2.59
N ASN A 52 28.19 1.53 -2.40
CA ASN A 52 26.87 1.38 -3.05
C ASN A 52 25.90 2.49 -2.68
N TYR A 53 25.88 2.88 -1.41
CA TYR A 53 25.02 3.97 -0.93
C TYR A 53 25.49 5.33 -1.45
N THR A 54 26.81 5.59 -1.42
CA THR A 54 27.35 6.82 -2.01
C THR A 54 27.07 6.89 -3.49
N GLN A 55 27.26 5.80 -4.24
CA GLN A 55 26.90 5.70 -5.64
C GLN A 55 25.43 6.04 -5.87
N PHE A 56 24.51 5.42 -5.13
CA PHE A 56 23.07 5.69 -5.26
C PHE A 56 22.71 7.16 -5.04
N PHE A 57 23.26 7.80 -4.01
CA PHE A 57 22.92 9.19 -3.67
C PHE A 57 23.66 10.24 -4.50
N THR A 58 24.79 9.90 -5.11
CA THR A 58 25.56 10.83 -5.98
C THR A 58 25.15 10.71 -7.44
N ASP A 59 24.57 9.59 -7.87
CA ASP A 59 24.12 9.39 -9.23
C ASP A 59 22.85 10.22 -9.50
N ALA A 60 22.95 11.13 -10.48
CA ALA A 60 21.86 12.01 -10.89
C ALA A 60 20.64 11.25 -11.47
N ALA A 61 20.80 9.99 -11.86
CA ALA A 61 19.71 9.16 -12.39
C ALA A 61 19.09 8.23 -11.32
N MET A 62 19.81 7.93 -10.22
CA MET A 62 19.34 6.98 -9.23
C MET A 62 18.55 7.65 -8.08
N TRP A 63 19.14 8.64 -7.39
CA TRP A 63 18.49 9.23 -6.22
C TRP A 63 17.13 9.90 -6.53
N PRO A 64 16.89 10.53 -7.72
CA PRO A 64 15.59 11.12 -8.03
C PRO A 64 14.46 10.10 -8.12
N THR A 65 14.79 8.82 -8.31
CA THR A 65 13.78 7.74 -8.35
C THR A 65 12.99 7.64 -7.05
N VAL A 66 13.59 7.98 -5.90
CA VAL A 66 12.89 8.07 -4.61
C VAL A 66 11.81 9.13 -4.67
N LEU A 67 12.13 10.32 -5.18
CA LEU A 67 11.18 11.43 -5.29
C LEU A 67 10.05 11.14 -6.28
N VAL A 68 10.37 10.51 -7.42
CA VAL A 68 9.37 10.08 -8.41
C VAL A 68 8.41 9.07 -7.78
N THR A 69 8.95 8.08 -7.04
CA THR A 69 8.13 7.09 -6.35
C THR A 69 7.23 7.75 -5.30
N LEU A 70 7.73 8.69 -4.51
CA LEU A 70 6.94 9.45 -3.54
C LEU A 70 5.86 10.30 -4.21
N LYS A 71 6.17 10.96 -5.33
CA LYS A 71 5.20 11.74 -6.12
C LYS A 71 4.07 10.88 -6.67
N LEU A 72 4.26 9.60 -6.90
CA LEU A 72 3.22 8.64 -7.29
C LEU A 72 2.50 8.05 -6.08
N ALA A 73 3.24 7.58 -5.09
CA ALA A 73 2.68 6.85 -3.95
C ALA A 73 1.84 7.74 -3.01
N VAL A 74 2.28 8.96 -2.75
CA VAL A 74 1.55 9.87 -1.84
C VAL A 74 0.18 10.27 -2.42
N PRO A 75 0.06 10.80 -3.66
CA PRO A 75 -1.24 11.11 -4.24
C PRO A 75 -2.13 9.88 -4.39
N ALA A 76 -1.59 8.74 -4.83
CA ALA A 76 -2.36 7.49 -4.93
C ALA A 76 -2.96 7.09 -3.57
N THR A 77 -2.17 7.15 -2.51
CA THR A 77 -2.62 6.85 -1.14
C THR A 77 -3.71 7.81 -0.67
N LEU A 78 -3.52 9.11 -0.87
CA LEU A 78 -4.49 10.13 -0.48
C LEU A 78 -5.82 9.97 -1.22
N ILE A 79 -5.77 9.69 -2.51
CA ILE A 79 -6.97 9.46 -3.33
C ILE A 79 -7.66 8.16 -2.89
N ASN A 80 -6.92 7.05 -2.78
CA ASN A 80 -7.47 5.75 -2.39
C ASN A 80 -8.18 5.83 -1.04
N VAL A 81 -7.53 6.36 -0.02
CA VAL A 81 -8.10 6.47 1.33
C VAL A 81 -9.20 7.54 1.37
N GLY A 82 -8.96 8.70 0.75
CA GLY A 82 -9.91 9.81 0.73
C GLY A 82 -11.23 9.45 0.07
N VAL A 83 -11.20 8.66 -1.02
CA VAL A 83 -12.42 8.19 -1.71
C VAL A 83 -13.02 6.98 -1.00
N ALA A 84 -12.19 6.09 -0.43
CA ALA A 84 -12.68 4.90 0.28
C ALA A 84 -13.57 5.27 1.49
N VAL A 85 -13.24 6.32 2.23
CA VAL A 85 -14.00 6.75 3.42
C VAL A 85 -15.45 7.11 3.10
N PRO A 86 -15.76 8.06 2.21
CA PRO A 86 -17.15 8.42 1.90
C PRO A 86 -17.90 7.27 1.25
N VAL A 87 -17.26 6.49 0.37
CA VAL A 87 -17.89 5.33 -0.28
C VAL A 87 -18.22 4.24 0.75
N ALA A 88 -17.29 3.88 1.62
CA ALA A 88 -17.52 2.91 2.69
C ALA A 88 -18.58 3.41 3.68
N PHE A 89 -18.60 4.70 3.99
CA PHE A 89 -19.62 5.28 4.84
C PHE A 89 -21.02 5.24 4.20
N ALA A 90 -21.14 5.51 2.91
CA ALA A 90 -22.40 5.40 2.17
C ALA A 90 -22.89 3.95 2.13
N LEU A 91 -21.97 3.00 1.93
CA LEU A 91 -22.27 1.58 1.82
C LEU A 91 -22.24 0.81 3.15
N ARG A 92 -22.11 1.48 4.30
CA ARG A 92 -22.00 0.83 5.64
C ARG A 92 -23.20 -0.01 6.05
N ARG A 93 -24.36 0.24 5.47
CA ARG A 93 -25.60 -0.53 5.74
C ARG A 93 -25.62 -1.76 4.85
N HIS A 94 -25.91 -2.92 5.44
CA HIS A 94 -26.11 -4.15 4.71
C HIS A 94 -27.21 -3.98 3.65
N SER A 95 -26.82 -3.97 2.39
CA SER A 95 -27.72 -3.75 1.26
C SER A 95 -27.22 -4.54 0.04
N PRO A 96 -28.08 -4.80 -0.97
CA PRO A 96 -27.66 -5.39 -2.23
C PRO A 96 -26.53 -4.59 -2.90
N TYR A 97 -26.58 -3.26 -2.81
CA TYR A 97 -25.55 -2.37 -3.37
C TYR A 97 -24.18 -2.56 -2.69
N GLN A 98 -24.13 -2.76 -1.37
CA GLN A 98 -22.90 -3.09 -0.66
C GLN A 98 -22.29 -4.40 -1.16
N LYS A 99 -23.15 -5.45 -1.25
CA LYS A 99 -22.69 -6.77 -1.76
C LYS A 99 -22.16 -6.66 -3.18
N PHE A 100 -22.90 -6.00 -4.07
CA PHE A 100 -22.49 -5.79 -5.46
C PHE A 100 -21.16 -5.03 -5.56
N ALA A 101 -21.02 -3.90 -4.86
CA ALA A 101 -19.78 -3.09 -4.84
C ALA A 101 -18.60 -3.91 -4.31
N THR A 102 -18.77 -4.65 -3.20
CA THR A 102 -17.73 -5.50 -2.63
C THR A 102 -17.31 -6.59 -3.62
N THR A 103 -18.27 -7.27 -4.26
CA THR A 103 -17.99 -8.32 -5.26
C THR A 103 -17.24 -7.74 -6.46
N LEU A 104 -17.68 -6.58 -6.98
CA LEU A 104 -17.04 -5.92 -8.12
C LEU A 104 -15.58 -5.52 -7.80
N LEU A 105 -15.34 -4.99 -6.60
CA LEU A 105 -14.01 -4.54 -6.17
C LEU A 105 -13.06 -5.71 -5.85
N VAL A 106 -13.55 -6.91 -5.60
CA VAL A 106 -12.70 -8.10 -5.44
C VAL A 106 -12.03 -8.49 -6.77
N ILE A 107 -12.64 -8.19 -7.91
CA ILE A 107 -12.10 -8.56 -9.23
C ILE A 107 -10.69 -7.99 -9.46
N PRO A 108 -10.42 -6.67 -9.34
CA PRO A 108 -9.06 -6.14 -9.49
C PRO A 108 -8.07 -6.71 -8.48
N VAL A 109 -8.52 -7.02 -7.27
CA VAL A 109 -7.67 -7.63 -6.23
C VAL A 109 -7.21 -9.03 -6.62
N THR A 110 -8.09 -9.83 -7.23
CA THR A 110 -7.78 -11.21 -7.64
C THR A 110 -6.94 -11.28 -8.91
N LEU A 111 -7.06 -10.29 -9.80
CA LEU A 111 -6.28 -10.22 -11.04
C LEU A 111 -4.80 -9.90 -10.80
N GLY A 112 -4.50 -9.22 -9.69
CA GLY A 112 -3.15 -8.76 -9.40
C GLY A 112 -2.71 -7.54 -10.23
N THR A 113 -1.60 -6.94 -9.84
CA THR A 113 -1.15 -5.65 -10.39
C THR A 113 -0.69 -5.72 -11.85
N VAL A 114 -0.14 -6.86 -12.28
CA VAL A 114 0.34 -7.05 -13.66
C VAL A 114 -0.82 -7.05 -14.64
N LEU A 115 -1.85 -7.89 -14.40
CA LEU A 115 -3.01 -7.98 -15.30
C LEU A 115 -3.84 -6.69 -15.29
N VAL A 116 -3.92 -6.00 -14.15
CA VAL A 116 -4.57 -4.67 -14.09
C VAL A 116 -3.80 -3.67 -14.94
N ALA A 117 -2.47 -3.63 -14.85
CA ALA A 117 -1.65 -2.71 -15.64
C ALA A 117 -1.71 -3.02 -17.13
N ASP A 118 -1.65 -4.29 -17.52
CA ASP A 118 -1.77 -4.74 -18.92
C ASP A 118 -3.16 -4.45 -19.50
N GLY A 119 -4.21 -4.74 -18.75
CA GLY A 119 -5.59 -4.39 -19.11
C GLY A 119 -5.77 -2.88 -19.30
N MET A 120 -5.15 -2.06 -18.44
CA MET A 120 -5.19 -0.61 -18.59
C MET A 120 -4.36 -0.13 -19.79
N LEU A 121 -3.21 -0.76 -20.06
CA LEU A 121 -2.41 -0.46 -21.25
C LEU A 121 -3.20 -0.73 -22.53
N THR A 122 -3.90 -1.86 -22.59
CA THR A 122 -4.76 -2.22 -23.71
C THR A 122 -5.97 -1.29 -23.84
N TYR A 123 -6.60 -0.92 -22.72
CA TYR A 123 -7.80 -0.09 -22.69
C TYR A 123 -7.52 1.40 -23.03
N PHE A 124 -6.44 1.95 -22.47
CA PHE A 124 -6.05 3.36 -22.64
C PHE A 124 -4.98 3.58 -23.73
N GLY A 125 -4.46 2.49 -24.31
CA GLY A 125 -3.46 2.56 -25.39
C GLY A 125 -4.02 3.25 -26.66
N PRO A 126 -3.13 3.58 -27.63
CA PRO A 126 -3.52 4.32 -28.84
C PRO A 126 -4.66 3.68 -29.63
N ASN A 127 -4.71 2.35 -29.66
CA ASN A 127 -5.75 1.57 -30.34
C ASN A 127 -6.81 1.03 -29.36
N GLY A 128 -6.83 1.53 -28.11
CA GLY A 128 -7.73 1.07 -27.07
C GLY A 128 -9.16 1.57 -27.28
N TRP A 129 -10.07 0.91 -26.56
CA TRP A 129 -11.49 1.26 -26.63
C TRP A 129 -11.79 2.69 -26.11
N PHE A 130 -11.07 3.14 -25.11
CA PHE A 130 -11.27 4.46 -24.50
C PHE A 130 -11.01 5.63 -25.47
N PRO A 131 -9.83 5.73 -26.16
CA PRO A 131 -9.62 6.74 -27.17
C PRO A 131 -10.65 6.66 -28.33
N GLN A 132 -10.98 5.44 -28.78
CA GLN A 132 -11.98 5.25 -29.85
C GLN A 132 -13.35 5.77 -29.45
N ALA A 133 -13.80 5.52 -28.21
CA ALA A 133 -15.07 6.04 -27.71
C ALA A 133 -15.07 7.58 -27.64
N LEU A 134 -13.97 8.20 -27.19
CA LEU A 134 -13.85 9.66 -27.14
C LEU A 134 -13.86 10.29 -28.54
N HIS A 135 -13.19 9.68 -29.52
CA HIS A 135 -13.26 10.10 -30.91
C HIS A 135 -14.68 10.01 -31.48
N GLY A 136 -15.38 8.90 -31.19
CA GLY A 136 -16.79 8.71 -31.61
C GLY A 136 -17.74 9.75 -31.05
N LEU A 137 -17.47 10.21 -29.81
CA LEU A 137 -18.26 11.26 -29.14
C LEU A 137 -17.87 12.68 -29.54
N ARG A 138 -16.86 12.87 -30.40
CA ARG A 138 -16.28 14.18 -30.78
C ARG A 138 -15.84 15.04 -29.58
N LEU A 139 -15.57 14.42 -28.46
CA LEU A 139 -15.10 15.09 -27.24
C LEU A 139 -13.59 15.31 -27.24
N TYR A 140 -12.92 14.88 -28.30
CA TYR A 140 -11.47 14.75 -28.33
C TYR A 140 -10.90 15.10 -29.69
N THR A 141 -9.95 16.02 -29.71
CA THR A 141 -9.23 16.47 -30.92
C THR A 141 -7.72 16.20 -30.85
N ASP A 142 -7.15 16.04 -29.66
CA ASP A 142 -5.72 15.82 -29.48
C ASP A 142 -5.39 14.68 -28.50
N GLU A 143 -4.23 14.09 -28.67
CA GLU A 143 -3.76 12.87 -28.02
C GLU A 143 -3.67 12.96 -26.48
N VAL A 144 -4.76 12.71 -25.73
CA VAL A 144 -4.63 12.37 -24.30
C VAL A 144 -4.06 10.96 -24.20
N ARG A 145 -2.77 10.86 -24.17
CA ARG A 145 -2.09 9.60 -23.90
C ARG A 145 -2.13 9.35 -22.39
N LEU A 146 -2.95 8.40 -21.95
CA LEU A 146 -2.94 7.88 -20.57
C LEU A 146 -1.97 6.72 -20.40
N THR A 147 -1.13 6.47 -21.40
CA THR A 147 -0.06 5.46 -21.37
C THR A 147 1.29 6.14 -21.53
N HIS A 148 2.35 5.52 -21.00
CA HIS A 148 3.72 6.00 -21.00
C HIS A 148 3.91 7.37 -20.32
N ASN A 149 3.13 7.62 -19.27
CA ASN A 149 3.21 8.88 -18.51
C ASN A 149 2.85 8.70 -17.03
N TYR A 150 3.01 9.78 -16.27
CA TYR A 150 2.68 9.87 -14.85
C TYR A 150 1.21 9.50 -14.54
N TRP A 151 0.26 9.98 -15.34
CA TRP A 151 -1.16 9.80 -15.09
C TRP A 151 -1.61 8.35 -15.28
N GLY A 152 -1.03 7.64 -16.25
CA GLY A 152 -1.29 6.23 -16.47
C GLY A 152 -0.87 5.39 -15.26
N VAL A 153 0.33 5.64 -14.74
CA VAL A 153 0.82 4.96 -13.54
C VAL A 153 -0.04 5.31 -12.32
N LEU A 154 -0.34 6.58 -12.11
CA LEU A 154 -1.16 7.04 -10.98
C LEU A 154 -2.56 6.41 -11.02
N LEU A 155 -3.20 6.40 -12.18
CA LEU A 155 -4.52 5.80 -12.35
C LEU A 155 -4.50 4.30 -12.06
N SER A 156 -3.47 3.59 -12.52
CA SER A 156 -3.29 2.16 -12.21
C SER A 156 -3.13 1.90 -10.72
N LEU A 157 -2.38 2.75 -10.01
CA LEU A 157 -2.24 2.67 -8.55
C LEU A 157 -3.56 2.94 -7.82
N ILE A 158 -4.39 3.82 -8.36
CA ILE A 158 -5.73 4.07 -7.81
C ILE A 158 -6.63 2.85 -8.04
N VAL A 159 -6.69 2.32 -9.26
CA VAL A 159 -7.54 1.17 -9.60
C VAL A 159 -7.15 -0.08 -8.80
N SER A 160 -5.85 -0.34 -8.62
CA SER A 160 -5.37 -1.51 -7.88
C SER A 160 -5.41 -1.32 -6.36
N GLY A 161 -5.19 -0.10 -5.85
CA GLY A 161 -5.11 0.19 -4.43
C GLY A 161 -6.46 0.51 -3.77
N PHE A 162 -7.39 1.13 -4.51
CA PHE A 162 -8.70 1.52 -3.99
C PHE A 162 -9.51 0.37 -3.37
N PRO A 163 -9.59 -0.84 -3.97
CA PRO A 163 -10.31 -1.94 -3.38
C PRO A 163 -9.84 -2.31 -1.98
N PHE A 164 -8.52 -2.34 -1.73
CA PHE A 164 -7.96 -2.62 -0.41
C PHE A 164 -8.33 -1.55 0.60
N ALA A 165 -8.17 -0.28 0.24
CA ALA A 165 -8.53 0.84 1.09
C ALA A 165 -10.04 0.82 1.42
N PHE A 166 -10.89 0.55 0.43
CA PHE A 166 -12.34 0.46 0.59
C PHE A 166 -12.74 -0.69 1.52
N LEU A 167 -12.26 -1.91 1.27
CA LEU A 167 -12.62 -3.09 2.07
C LEU A 167 -12.19 -2.91 3.52
N LEU A 168 -11.00 -2.37 3.74
CA LEU A 168 -10.49 -2.09 5.07
C LEU A 168 -11.35 -1.03 5.77
N MET A 169 -11.66 0.08 5.10
CA MET A 169 -12.51 1.14 5.65
C MET A 169 -13.94 0.65 5.91
N LEU A 170 -14.50 -0.16 5.01
CA LEU A 170 -15.82 -0.76 5.21
C LEU A 170 -15.85 -1.66 6.46
N SER A 171 -14.80 -2.46 6.67
CA SER A 171 -14.64 -3.30 7.85
C SER A 171 -14.63 -2.48 9.14
N TYR A 172 -13.82 -1.41 9.19
CA TYR A 172 -13.76 -0.52 10.35
C TYR A 172 -15.08 0.20 10.61
N ILE A 173 -15.72 0.75 9.57
CA ILE A 173 -17.02 1.45 9.71
C ILE A 173 -18.12 0.50 10.19
N SER A 174 -18.15 -0.73 9.66
CA SER A 174 -19.15 -1.73 10.05
C SER A 174 -18.96 -2.24 11.49
N GLY A 175 -17.76 -2.10 12.04
CA GLY A 175 -17.45 -2.42 13.44
C GLY A 175 -17.89 -1.35 14.45
N ILE A 176 -18.27 -0.14 14.01
CA ILE A 176 -18.76 0.92 14.89
C ILE A 176 -20.23 0.65 15.26
N ASP A 177 -20.53 0.67 16.56
CA ASP A 177 -21.91 0.45 17.05
C ASP A 177 -22.87 1.52 16.49
N PRO A 178 -23.90 1.11 15.74
CA PRO A 178 -24.87 2.04 15.17
C PRO A 178 -25.75 2.73 16.22
N THR A 179 -25.75 2.26 17.46
CA THR A 179 -26.49 2.91 18.56
C THR A 179 -25.94 4.31 18.87
N LEU A 180 -24.63 4.53 18.72
CA LEU A 180 -24.00 5.84 18.90
C LEU A 180 -24.58 6.89 17.95
N ALA A 181 -24.77 6.53 16.68
CA ALA A 181 -25.34 7.42 15.69
C ALA A 181 -26.85 7.66 15.93
N ARG A 182 -27.58 6.63 16.39
CA ARG A 182 -29.00 6.77 16.77
C ARG A 182 -29.19 7.67 17.96
N ALA A 183 -28.38 7.51 19.01
CA ALA A 183 -28.39 8.39 20.17
C ALA A 183 -28.08 9.85 19.82
N ALA A 184 -27.14 10.09 18.91
CA ALA A 184 -26.88 11.46 18.42
C ALA A 184 -28.03 12.02 17.58
N ALA A 185 -28.73 11.18 16.82
CA ALA A 185 -29.93 11.61 16.07
C ALA A 185 -31.08 12.04 16.99
N THR A 186 -31.28 11.36 18.12
CA THR A 186 -32.29 11.79 19.12
C THR A 186 -31.97 13.13 19.76
N LEU A 187 -30.69 13.52 19.80
CA LEU A 187 -30.22 14.83 20.23
C LEU A 187 -30.21 15.89 19.11
N GLY A 188 -30.78 15.58 17.94
CA GLY A 188 -30.89 16.49 16.79
C GLY A 188 -29.68 16.57 15.88
N ALA A 189 -28.70 15.67 16.02
CA ALA A 189 -27.53 15.65 15.14
C ALA A 189 -27.91 15.18 13.72
N ASN A 190 -27.58 16.00 12.72
CA ASN A 190 -27.73 15.64 11.32
C ASN A 190 -26.67 14.59 10.85
N PRO A 191 -26.85 13.92 9.71
CA PRO A 191 -25.93 12.87 9.24
C PRO A 191 -24.47 13.33 9.10
N TRP A 192 -24.23 14.58 8.69
CA TRP A 192 -22.89 15.16 8.58
C TRP A 192 -22.23 15.37 9.95
N GLN A 193 -23.01 15.83 10.94
CA GLN A 193 -22.54 15.96 12.32
C GLN A 193 -22.21 14.59 12.93
N GLN A 194 -23.05 13.57 12.68
CA GLN A 194 -22.78 12.19 13.10
C GLN A 194 -21.49 11.68 12.47
N PHE A 195 -21.30 11.88 11.16
CA PHE A 195 -20.06 11.49 10.46
C PHE A 195 -18.85 12.17 11.08
N ARG A 196 -18.87 13.51 11.17
CA ARG A 196 -17.70 14.30 11.60
C ARG A 196 -17.37 14.12 13.09
N ARG A 197 -18.37 13.97 13.96
CA ARG A 197 -18.17 13.96 15.42
C ARG A 197 -18.14 12.57 16.04
N ILE A 198 -18.68 11.55 15.36
CA ILE A 198 -18.74 10.18 15.88
C ILE A 198 -17.88 9.25 15.02
N TYR A 199 -18.23 9.10 13.73
CA TYR A 199 -17.56 8.13 12.88
C TYR A 199 -16.10 8.52 12.59
N LEU A 200 -15.83 9.74 12.17
CA LEU A 200 -14.51 10.18 11.76
C LEU A 200 -13.46 10.02 12.88
N PRO A 201 -13.67 10.43 14.13
CA PRO A 201 -12.73 10.19 15.21
C PRO A 201 -12.50 8.70 15.50
N LEU A 202 -13.56 7.89 15.47
CA LEU A 202 -13.47 6.45 15.69
C LEU A 202 -12.78 5.71 14.52
N LEU A 203 -12.79 6.31 13.32
CA LEU A 203 -12.12 5.76 12.14
C LEU A 203 -10.63 6.10 12.06
N VAL A 204 -10.10 7.02 12.87
CA VAL A 204 -8.68 7.41 12.81
C VAL A 204 -7.72 6.21 12.83
N PRO A 205 -7.89 5.19 13.69
CA PRO A 205 -7.06 4.00 13.64
C PRO A 205 -7.13 3.26 12.30
N GLY A 206 -8.34 3.06 11.78
CA GLY A 206 -8.57 2.42 10.48
C GLY A 206 -8.02 3.24 9.31
N LEU A 207 -8.20 4.56 9.34
CA LEU A 207 -7.63 5.50 8.36
C LEU A 207 -6.11 5.39 8.30
N THR A 208 -5.46 5.38 9.46
CA THR A 208 -4.00 5.25 9.52
C THR A 208 -3.54 3.91 8.94
N MET A 209 -4.20 2.81 9.29
CA MET A 209 -3.87 1.49 8.75
C MET A 209 -4.11 1.42 7.24
N ALA A 210 -5.24 1.95 6.75
CA ALA A 210 -5.53 2.02 5.32
C ALA A 210 -4.49 2.87 4.58
N ALA A 211 -4.09 4.00 5.14
CA ALA A 211 -3.06 4.86 4.58
C ALA A 211 -1.68 4.18 4.53
N CYS A 212 -1.27 3.52 5.62
CA CYS A 212 -0.01 2.78 5.66
C CYS A 212 0.02 1.66 4.60
N LEU A 213 -1.02 0.83 4.53
CA LEU A 213 -1.08 -0.28 3.58
C LEU A 213 -1.16 0.20 2.13
N SER A 214 -1.98 1.21 1.85
CA SER A 214 -2.09 1.82 0.52
C SER A 214 -0.77 2.47 0.10
N PHE A 215 -0.07 3.14 1.01
CA PHE A 215 1.23 3.74 0.74
C PHE A 215 2.29 2.67 0.45
N VAL A 216 2.38 1.63 1.28
CA VAL A 216 3.34 0.52 1.08
C VAL A 216 3.14 -0.13 -0.28
N GLN A 217 1.88 -0.40 -0.66
CA GLN A 217 1.55 -0.97 -1.96
C GLN A 217 1.91 -0.03 -3.12
N ALA A 218 1.57 1.26 -3.01
CA ALA A 218 1.85 2.24 -4.05
C ALA A 218 3.35 2.57 -4.17
N PHE A 219 4.10 2.60 -3.07
CA PHE A 219 5.54 2.86 -3.07
C PHE A 219 6.33 1.68 -3.67
N SER A 220 5.83 0.47 -3.54
CA SER A 220 6.43 -0.75 -4.12
C SER A 220 5.99 -1.00 -5.58
N VAL A 221 5.47 0.03 -6.26
CA VAL A 221 5.01 -0.10 -7.64
C VAL A 221 6.14 -0.53 -8.58
N PHE A 222 5.91 -1.57 -9.38
CA PHE A 222 6.82 -2.01 -10.43
C PHE A 222 6.07 -2.27 -11.75
N PRO A 223 5.08 -3.20 -11.83
CA PRO A 223 4.45 -3.53 -13.11
C PRO A 223 3.76 -2.33 -13.77
N SER A 224 3.03 -1.53 -13.00
CA SER A 224 2.35 -0.34 -13.54
C SER A 224 3.33 0.72 -14.02
N ALA A 225 4.48 0.88 -13.34
CA ALA A 225 5.50 1.85 -13.76
C ALA A 225 6.23 1.40 -15.02
N VAL A 226 6.43 0.10 -15.22
CA VAL A 226 7.04 -0.47 -16.43
C VAL A 226 6.07 -0.39 -17.61
N LEU A 227 4.81 -0.83 -17.44
CA LEU A 227 3.86 -0.97 -18.54
C LEU A 227 3.17 0.34 -18.92
N LEU A 228 2.81 1.17 -17.95
CA LEU A 228 2.03 2.40 -18.17
C LEU A 228 2.87 3.66 -18.04
N GLY A 229 4.06 3.56 -17.46
CA GLY A 229 4.98 4.67 -17.28
C GLY A 229 5.96 4.83 -18.42
N ALA A 230 6.93 5.73 -18.24
CA ALA A 230 8.14 5.90 -19.04
C ALA A 230 9.34 5.50 -18.16
N PRO A 231 9.67 4.20 -18.10
CA PRO A 231 10.66 3.67 -17.15
C PRO A 231 12.07 4.24 -17.35
N ALA A 232 12.44 4.57 -18.58
CA ALA A 232 13.72 5.23 -18.90
C ALA A 232 13.67 6.76 -18.74
N GLY A 233 12.55 7.34 -18.25
CA GLY A 233 12.31 8.77 -18.22
C GLY A 233 11.65 9.26 -16.92
N PRO A 234 10.65 10.16 -17.01
CA PRO A 234 10.13 10.90 -15.86
C PRO A 234 9.36 10.06 -14.85
N THR A 235 9.02 8.82 -15.15
CA THR A 235 8.35 7.89 -14.22
C THR A 235 9.23 6.71 -13.82
N ARG A 236 10.55 6.86 -13.89
CA ARG A 236 11.49 5.86 -13.37
C ARG A 236 11.42 5.84 -11.85
N VAL A 237 10.79 4.81 -11.31
CA VAL A 237 10.63 4.59 -9.86
C VAL A 237 11.80 3.80 -9.28
N ILE A 238 11.96 3.85 -7.95
CA ILE A 238 13.08 3.18 -7.26
C ILE A 238 13.10 1.65 -7.49
N SER A 239 11.95 1.02 -7.62
CA SER A 239 11.85 -0.42 -7.90
C SER A 239 12.40 -0.78 -9.29
N ILE A 240 12.26 0.11 -10.29
CA ILE A 240 12.87 -0.06 -11.60
C ILE A 240 14.39 0.05 -11.49
N ALA A 241 14.92 1.05 -10.78
CA ALA A 241 16.36 1.18 -10.57
C ALA A 241 16.97 -0.05 -9.87
N ALA A 242 16.26 -0.62 -8.89
CA ALA A 242 16.69 -1.87 -8.25
C ALA A 242 16.68 -3.05 -9.21
N ALA A 243 15.65 -3.18 -10.05
CA ALA A 243 15.54 -4.24 -11.03
C ALA A 243 16.60 -4.14 -12.13
N GLU A 244 16.88 -2.95 -12.65
CA GLU A 244 17.95 -2.69 -13.63
C GLU A 244 19.31 -3.07 -13.04
N ALA A 245 19.62 -2.65 -11.79
CA ALA A 245 20.86 -3.02 -11.14
C ALA A 245 21.01 -4.54 -11.01
N ALA A 246 19.94 -5.25 -10.62
CA ALA A 246 19.97 -6.69 -10.39
C ALA A 246 20.00 -7.50 -11.69
N PHE A 247 19.14 -7.18 -12.67
CA PHE A 247 18.86 -8.05 -13.82
C PHE A 247 19.52 -7.59 -15.12
N GLU A 248 19.84 -6.31 -15.26
CA GLU A 248 20.51 -5.77 -16.45
C GLU A 248 22.01 -5.62 -16.21
N ASN A 249 22.38 -5.04 -15.05
CA ASN A 249 23.79 -4.81 -14.70
C ASN A 249 24.42 -5.98 -13.92
N TYR A 250 23.60 -6.94 -13.44
CA TYR A 250 24.03 -8.07 -12.61
C TYR A 250 24.76 -7.65 -11.32
N ASP A 251 24.54 -6.41 -10.87
CA ASP A 251 25.08 -5.87 -9.63
C ASP A 251 24.07 -6.07 -8.49
N TYR A 252 24.06 -7.28 -7.94
CA TYR A 252 23.17 -7.63 -6.83
C TYR A 252 23.46 -6.86 -5.55
N SER A 253 24.70 -6.40 -5.40
CA SER A 253 25.13 -5.62 -4.25
C SER A 253 24.52 -4.21 -4.27
N LEU A 254 24.62 -3.51 -5.40
CA LEU A 254 23.96 -2.23 -5.61
C LEU A 254 22.43 -2.37 -5.56
N ALA A 255 21.86 -3.40 -6.18
CA ALA A 255 20.42 -3.67 -6.13
C ALA A 255 19.93 -3.86 -4.69
N SER A 256 20.69 -4.59 -3.87
CA SER A 256 20.40 -4.76 -2.44
C SER A 256 20.47 -3.43 -1.69
N ALA A 257 21.46 -2.57 -1.96
CA ALA A 257 21.54 -1.25 -1.35
C ALA A 257 20.32 -0.38 -1.72
N ILE A 258 19.90 -0.38 -3.00
CA ILE A 258 18.70 0.34 -3.46
C ILE A 258 17.45 -0.20 -2.75
N ALA A 259 17.31 -1.53 -2.61
CA ALA A 259 16.19 -2.15 -1.90
C ALA A 259 16.16 -1.76 -0.40
N ILE A 260 17.31 -1.67 0.26
CA ILE A 260 17.42 -1.20 1.65
C ILE A 260 17.01 0.27 1.76
N VAL A 261 17.46 1.14 0.85
CA VAL A 261 17.05 2.55 0.81
C VAL A 261 15.53 2.65 0.61
N MET A 262 14.97 1.86 -0.31
CA MET A 262 13.53 1.78 -0.56
C MET A 262 12.76 1.39 0.71
N GLY A 263 13.19 0.32 1.38
CA GLY A 263 12.61 -0.14 2.65
C GLY A 263 12.73 0.90 3.77
N PHE A 264 13.86 1.58 3.87
CA PHE A 264 14.09 2.63 4.87
C PHE A 264 13.14 3.82 4.68
N VAL A 265 13.02 4.34 3.45
CA VAL A 265 12.09 5.45 3.13
C VAL A 265 10.65 5.04 3.43
N GLN A 266 10.28 3.81 3.06
CA GLN A 266 8.94 3.26 3.31
C GLN A 266 8.64 3.17 4.81
N LEU A 267 9.57 2.63 5.60
CA LEU A 267 9.44 2.57 7.06
C LEU A 267 9.38 3.94 7.71
N LEU A 268 10.16 4.90 7.24
CA LEU A 268 10.16 6.27 7.75
C LEU A 268 8.79 6.94 7.54
N VAL A 269 8.21 6.81 6.34
CA VAL A 269 6.89 7.38 6.05
C VAL A 269 5.81 6.68 6.87
N VAL A 270 5.82 5.34 6.94
CA VAL A 270 4.87 4.58 7.76
C VAL A 270 4.99 4.94 9.24
N ALA A 271 6.21 5.03 9.77
CA ALA A 271 6.45 5.44 11.16
C ALA A 271 5.94 6.86 11.43
N SER A 272 6.11 7.78 10.47
CA SER A 272 5.57 9.14 10.58
C SER A 272 4.04 9.17 10.59
N MET A 273 3.38 8.36 9.75
CA MET A 273 1.92 8.22 9.73
C MET A 273 1.39 7.65 11.05
N LEU A 274 2.06 6.61 11.57
CA LEU A 274 1.71 6.00 12.86
C LEU A 274 1.97 6.95 14.04
N GLY A 275 3.04 7.73 13.97
CA GLY A 275 3.35 8.78 14.94
C GLY A 275 2.32 9.91 14.94
N ALA A 276 1.96 10.39 13.74
CA ALA A 276 0.94 11.43 13.57
C ALA A 276 -0.43 11.02 14.12
N ARG A 277 -0.77 9.73 14.05
CA ARG A 277 -2.01 9.20 14.63
C ARG A 277 -2.17 9.56 16.11
N ARG A 278 -1.08 9.58 16.90
CA ARG A 278 -1.11 9.87 18.34
C ARG A 278 -1.63 11.27 18.65
N PHE A 279 -1.47 12.22 17.72
CA PHE A 279 -1.99 13.59 17.87
C PHE A 279 -3.53 13.67 17.63
N PHE A 280 -4.09 12.75 16.86
CA PHE A 280 -5.49 12.77 16.45
C PHE A 280 -6.37 11.77 17.23
N TYR A 281 -5.75 10.81 17.95
CA TYR A 281 -6.47 9.75 18.63
C TYR A 281 -5.80 9.34 19.96
N SER A 282 -6.51 9.54 21.07
CA SER A 282 -6.07 9.18 22.42
C SER A 282 -6.82 7.96 23.00
N GLY A 283 -7.64 7.27 22.19
CA GLY A 283 -8.44 6.13 22.63
C GLY A 283 -7.71 4.78 22.55
N PRO A 284 -8.29 3.70 23.13
CA PRO A 284 -7.73 2.35 23.05
C PRO A 284 -7.66 1.85 21.59
N VAL A 285 -6.56 1.15 21.27
CA VAL A 285 -6.26 0.66 19.91
C VAL A 285 -7.08 -0.58 19.54
N THR A 286 -7.77 -1.17 20.48
CA THR A 286 -8.55 -2.40 20.31
C THR A 286 -9.92 -2.09 19.73
N GLY A 287 -10.04 -2.13 18.40
CA GLY A 287 -11.29 -2.43 17.70
C GLY A 287 -11.60 -3.92 17.81
N GLY A 288 -11.69 -4.43 19.00
CA GLY A 288 -12.04 -5.81 19.27
C GLY A 288 -13.18 -5.83 20.28
N LYS A 289 -14.22 -6.56 19.93
CA LYS A 289 -15.26 -6.94 20.88
C LYS A 289 -14.60 -7.54 22.12
N GLY A 290 -14.75 -6.87 23.28
CA GLY A 290 -14.71 -7.56 24.53
C GLY A 290 -15.98 -8.37 24.69
#